data_ed5802324495a2a39dc4c888e450b4fb
#
_entry.id   ed5802324495a2a39dc4c888e450b4fb
#
_cell.length_a   1.000
_cell.length_b   1.000
_cell.length_c   1.000
_cell.angle_alpha   90.00
_cell.angle_beta   90.00
_cell.angle_gamma   90.00
#
_symmetry.space_group_name_H-M   'P 1'
#
loop_
_entity.id
_entity.type
_entity.pdbx_description
1 polymer ?
#
loop_
_entity_poly.entity_id
_entity_poly.type
_entity_poly.pdbx_seq_one_letter_code
_entity_poly.pdbx_strand_id
1 'polypeptide(L)'
;MTIFTSPLPDVAIRDVTITQALFAALEKAPARVVLIDGPTGKAWTGAEVIAGVKALAGGLSARGFGAGHRVALMSPNSPEFAVIFHAVGWAGGTLTTLNPTYTAAEVRHQLTDSGAEVLFTIAAFEATARDGMAGTNCRELVIIEAMQAWQGPALPAQVPVDLDAHVFVLPYSSGTTGLPKGVMLS
;
A
#
# COMPACT_ATOMS: atom_id res chain seq x y z
N MET A 1 10.62 -40.09 -8.16
CA MET A 1 10.44 -38.76 -7.61
C MET A 1 9.32 -38.84 -6.57
N THR A 2 9.57 -38.50 -5.31
CA THR A 2 8.56 -38.59 -4.25
C THR A 2 7.82 -37.27 -4.23
N ILE A 3 6.50 -37.27 -4.40
CA ILE A 3 5.66 -36.07 -4.30
C ILE A 3 5.15 -36.00 -2.87
N PHE A 4 5.47 -34.88 -2.19
CA PHE A 4 4.93 -34.58 -0.87
C PHE A 4 3.64 -33.78 -1.05
N THR A 5 2.54 -34.26 -0.49
CA THR A 5 1.26 -33.56 -0.47
C THR A 5 1.00 -32.98 0.93
N SER A 6 0.29 -31.87 1.00
CA SER A 6 -0.16 -31.31 2.29
C SER A 6 -1.18 -32.28 2.94
N PRO A 7 -1.09 -32.51 4.27
CA PRO A 7 -2.13 -33.23 5.00
C PRO A 7 -3.39 -32.38 5.23
N LEU A 8 -3.34 -31.08 4.93
CA LEU A 8 -4.47 -30.16 5.05
C LEU A 8 -5.29 -30.13 3.75
N PRO A 9 -6.60 -29.88 3.83
CA PRO A 9 -7.43 -29.71 2.64
C PRO A 9 -6.96 -28.50 1.82
N ASP A 10 -7.20 -28.53 0.51
CA ASP A 10 -6.92 -27.42 -0.38
C ASP A 10 -7.71 -26.19 0.03
N VAL A 11 -7.07 -25.02 -0.06
CA VAL A 11 -7.69 -23.73 0.19
C VAL A 11 -8.33 -23.22 -1.09
N ALA A 12 -9.62 -22.94 -1.07
CA ALA A 12 -10.29 -22.29 -2.19
C ALA A 12 -9.82 -20.83 -2.31
N ILE A 13 -9.22 -20.52 -3.47
CA ILE A 13 -8.89 -19.14 -3.83
C ILE A 13 -10.19 -18.45 -4.25
N ARG A 14 -10.48 -17.30 -3.66
CA ARG A 14 -11.70 -16.53 -3.95
C ARG A 14 -11.43 -15.43 -4.99
N ASP A 15 -12.35 -15.24 -5.92
CA ASP A 15 -12.30 -14.18 -6.93
C ASP A 15 -12.68 -12.81 -6.34
N VAL A 16 -11.87 -12.35 -5.38
CA VAL A 16 -12.02 -11.06 -4.70
C VAL A 16 -10.65 -10.45 -4.43
N THR A 17 -10.55 -9.14 -4.43
CA THR A 17 -9.31 -8.48 -4.03
C THR A 17 -9.04 -8.65 -2.53
N ILE A 18 -7.77 -8.51 -2.12
CA ILE A 18 -7.39 -8.56 -0.71
C ILE A 18 -8.13 -7.51 0.13
N THR A 19 -8.39 -6.31 -0.44
CA THR A 19 -9.12 -5.23 0.25
C THR A 19 -10.60 -5.56 0.41
N GLN A 20 -11.25 -6.15 -0.59
CA GLN A 20 -12.63 -6.63 -0.47
C GLN A 20 -12.74 -7.76 0.57
N ALA A 21 -11.79 -8.69 0.57
CA ALA A 21 -11.75 -9.76 1.57
C ALA A 21 -11.56 -9.21 2.98
N LEU A 22 -10.69 -8.21 3.18
CA LEU A 22 -10.52 -7.51 4.45
C LEU A 22 -11.82 -6.84 4.88
N PHE A 23 -12.45 -6.06 4.01
CA PHE A 23 -13.68 -5.33 4.35
C PHE A 23 -14.79 -6.28 4.76
N ALA A 24 -15.00 -7.36 4.03
CA ALA A 24 -15.98 -8.39 4.39
C ALA A 24 -15.72 -9.02 5.77
N ALA A 25 -14.47 -9.06 6.22
CA ALA A 25 -14.14 -9.53 7.57
C ALA A 25 -14.38 -8.43 8.63
N LEU A 26 -14.01 -7.17 8.36
CA LEU A 26 -14.17 -6.05 9.27
C LEU A 26 -15.64 -5.67 9.49
N GLU A 27 -16.46 -5.77 8.45
CA GLU A 27 -17.89 -5.48 8.50
C GLU A 27 -18.69 -6.42 9.42
N LYS A 28 -18.16 -7.62 9.71
CA LYS A 28 -18.77 -8.56 10.67
C LYS A 28 -18.71 -8.08 12.12
N ALA A 29 -17.71 -7.24 12.44
CA ALA A 29 -17.50 -6.71 13.78
C ALA A 29 -16.88 -5.29 13.71
N PRO A 30 -17.62 -4.29 13.18
CA PRO A 30 -17.04 -2.99 12.81
C PRO A 30 -16.54 -2.19 14.03
N ALA A 31 -17.08 -2.41 15.21
CA ALA A 31 -16.64 -1.76 16.45
C ALA A 31 -15.42 -2.45 17.09
N ARG A 32 -15.00 -3.61 16.59
CA ARG A 32 -13.83 -4.30 17.14
C ARG A 32 -12.56 -3.52 16.82
N VAL A 33 -11.69 -3.34 17.82
CA VAL A 33 -10.34 -2.85 17.63
C VAL A 33 -9.53 -3.89 16.83
N VAL A 34 -8.94 -3.47 15.73
CA VAL A 34 -8.21 -4.34 14.78
C VAL A 34 -6.77 -3.92 14.57
N LEU A 35 -6.44 -2.65 14.82
CA LEU A 35 -5.07 -2.13 14.77
C LEU A 35 -4.80 -1.33 16.03
N ILE A 36 -3.58 -1.43 16.55
CA ILE A 36 -3.10 -0.64 17.69
C ILE A 36 -1.71 -0.13 17.31
N ASP A 37 -1.53 1.18 17.37
CA ASP A 37 -0.21 1.78 17.23
C ASP A 37 0.59 1.54 18.51
N GLY A 38 1.65 0.75 18.43
CA GLY A 38 2.44 0.35 19.59
C GLY A 38 3.03 1.53 20.37
N PRO A 39 3.67 2.52 19.71
CA PRO A 39 4.26 3.67 20.38
C PRO A 39 3.26 4.58 21.10
N THR A 40 2.09 4.83 20.52
CA THR A 40 1.11 5.79 21.05
C THR A 40 -0.06 5.15 21.78
N GLY A 41 -0.28 3.84 21.57
CA GLY A 41 -1.45 3.13 22.07
C GLY A 41 -2.75 3.48 21.33
N LYS A 42 -2.71 4.30 20.28
CA LYS A 42 -3.89 4.66 19.50
C LYS A 42 -4.47 3.42 18.85
N ALA A 43 -5.75 3.17 19.12
CA ALA A 43 -6.47 2.02 18.58
C ALA A 43 -7.38 2.45 17.42
N TRP A 44 -7.54 1.55 16.44
CA TRP A 44 -8.41 1.72 15.29
C TRP A 44 -9.40 0.55 15.24
N THR A 45 -10.66 0.87 15.10
CA THR A 45 -11.74 -0.11 14.88
C THR A 45 -11.81 -0.51 13.40
N GLY A 46 -12.49 -1.62 13.12
CA GLY A 46 -12.76 -2.04 11.74
C GLY A 46 -13.49 -0.97 10.93
N ALA A 47 -14.44 -0.27 11.52
CA ALA A 47 -15.16 0.83 10.88
C ALA A 47 -14.24 2.01 10.53
N GLU A 48 -13.33 2.39 11.44
CA GLU A 48 -12.36 3.47 11.19
C GLU A 48 -11.36 3.12 10.08
N VAL A 49 -10.90 1.87 10.03
CA VAL A 49 -10.04 1.40 8.95
C VAL A 49 -10.76 1.48 7.61
N ILE A 50 -11.99 0.97 7.50
CA ILE A 50 -12.79 1.04 6.27
C ILE A 50 -13.01 2.50 5.84
N ALA A 51 -13.40 3.37 6.78
CA ALA A 51 -13.63 4.78 6.50
C ALA A 51 -12.35 5.48 6.01
N GLY A 52 -11.21 5.25 6.68
CA GLY A 52 -9.92 5.81 6.31
C GLY A 52 -9.47 5.37 4.92
N VAL A 53 -9.60 4.08 4.61
CA VAL A 53 -9.28 3.52 3.28
C VAL A 53 -10.14 4.16 2.19
N LYS A 54 -11.47 4.22 2.38
CA LYS A 54 -12.39 4.81 1.39
C LYS A 54 -12.14 6.31 1.18
N ALA A 55 -11.86 7.05 2.26
CA ALA A 55 -11.59 8.48 2.19
C ALA A 55 -10.26 8.78 1.47
N LEU A 56 -9.20 8.04 1.79
CA LEU A 56 -7.90 8.21 1.13
C LEU A 56 -7.96 7.77 -0.33
N ALA A 57 -8.64 6.65 -0.65
CA ALA A 57 -8.86 6.21 -2.02
C ALA A 57 -9.64 7.25 -2.85
N GLY A 58 -10.66 7.88 -2.26
CA GLY A 58 -11.40 8.97 -2.87
C GLY A 58 -10.52 10.18 -3.17
N GLY A 59 -9.65 10.52 -2.22
CA GLY A 59 -8.68 11.61 -2.40
C GLY A 59 -7.61 11.32 -3.47
N LEU A 60 -7.12 10.08 -3.55
CA LEU A 60 -6.23 9.62 -4.62
C LEU A 60 -6.93 9.71 -5.99
N SER A 61 -8.15 9.17 -6.10
CA SER A 61 -8.93 9.19 -7.33
C SER A 61 -9.24 10.62 -7.80
N ALA A 62 -9.57 11.54 -6.88
CA ALA A 62 -9.80 12.95 -7.19
C ALA A 62 -8.56 13.68 -7.74
N ARG A 63 -7.36 13.16 -7.45
CA ARG A 63 -6.08 13.66 -7.98
C ARG A 63 -5.62 12.90 -9.23
N GLY A 64 -6.46 12.01 -9.76
CA GLY A 64 -6.16 11.21 -10.95
C GLY A 64 -5.33 9.96 -10.70
N PHE A 65 -5.10 9.56 -9.44
CA PHE A 65 -4.37 8.33 -9.12
C PHE A 65 -5.34 7.15 -8.98
N GLY A 66 -5.05 6.06 -9.66
CA GLY A 66 -5.88 4.86 -9.67
C GLY A 66 -5.28 3.81 -10.60
N ALA A 67 -6.10 3.19 -11.43
CA ALA A 67 -5.65 2.16 -12.38
C ALA A 67 -4.51 2.66 -13.27
N GLY A 68 -3.44 1.89 -13.36
CA GLY A 68 -2.23 2.23 -14.12
C GLY A 68 -1.23 3.13 -13.38
N HIS A 69 -1.60 3.73 -12.24
CA HIS A 69 -0.70 4.56 -11.44
C HIS A 69 -0.04 3.76 -10.32
N ARG A 70 1.16 4.19 -9.92
CA ARG A 70 1.95 3.54 -8.90
C ARG A 70 2.25 4.50 -7.75
N VAL A 71 2.04 4.01 -6.54
CA VAL A 71 2.25 4.75 -5.29
C VAL A 71 3.34 4.04 -4.48
N ALA A 72 4.27 4.79 -3.96
CA ALA A 72 5.33 4.31 -3.08
C ALA A 72 4.98 4.60 -1.61
N LEU A 73 5.37 3.70 -0.72
CA LEU A 73 5.19 3.83 0.73
C LEU A 73 6.48 3.48 1.45
N MET A 74 7.08 4.47 2.10
CA MET A 74 8.30 4.33 2.91
C MET A 74 7.98 4.71 4.36
N SER A 75 7.60 3.73 5.17
CA SER A 75 7.21 3.94 6.56
C SER A 75 7.48 2.68 7.39
N PRO A 76 7.77 2.83 8.68
CA PRO A 76 7.62 1.72 9.63
C PRO A 76 6.18 1.22 9.65
N ASN A 77 5.98 0.03 10.22
CA ASN A 77 4.65 -0.51 10.41
C ASN A 77 3.84 0.38 11.36
N SER A 78 2.71 0.85 10.88
CA SER A 78 1.75 1.67 11.62
C SER A 78 0.32 1.37 11.14
N PRO A 79 -0.72 1.77 11.86
CA PRO A 79 -2.10 1.68 11.35
C PRO A 79 -2.29 2.41 10.03
N GLU A 80 -1.66 3.57 9.86
CA GLU A 80 -1.71 4.38 8.64
C GLU A 80 -1.09 3.64 7.44
N PHE A 81 -0.03 2.82 7.68
CA PHE A 81 0.54 1.96 6.64
C PHE A 81 -0.53 1.04 6.03
N ALA A 82 -1.32 0.38 6.88
CA ALA A 82 -2.40 -0.50 6.42
C ALA A 82 -3.49 0.28 5.67
N VAL A 83 -3.84 1.47 6.14
CA VAL A 83 -4.82 2.33 5.47
C VAL A 83 -4.34 2.74 4.08
N ILE A 84 -3.09 3.18 3.94
CA ILE A 84 -2.50 3.57 2.64
C ILE A 84 -2.44 2.37 1.70
N PHE A 85 -1.96 1.21 2.19
CA PHE A 85 -1.87 -0.03 1.43
C PHE A 85 -3.21 -0.39 0.78
N HIS A 86 -4.25 -0.42 1.57
CA HIS A 86 -5.58 -0.78 1.08
C HIS A 86 -6.26 0.34 0.28
N ALA A 87 -5.96 1.62 0.56
CA ALA A 87 -6.52 2.74 -0.18
C ALA A 87 -6.03 2.78 -1.63
N VAL A 88 -4.74 2.50 -1.85
CA VAL A 88 -4.17 2.40 -3.19
C VAL A 88 -4.85 1.26 -3.97
N GLY A 89 -5.01 0.08 -3.36
CA GLY A 89 -5.73 -1.03 -3.99
C GLY A 89 -7.21 -0.74 -4.21
N TRP A 90 -7.88 -0.04 -3.27
CA TRP A 90 -9.28 0.35 -3.42
C TRP A 90 -9.49 1.31 -4.59
N ALA A 91 -8.51 2.20 -4.84
CA ALA A 91 -8.48 3.09 -6.00
C ALA A 91 -8.04 2.39 -7.30
N GLY A 92 -7.70 1.10 -7.27
CA GLY A 92 -7.24 0.33 -8.44
C GLY A 92 -5.78 0.59 -8.83
N GLY A 93 -4.99 1.22 -7.96
CA GLY A 93 -3.56 1.48 -8.18
C GLY A 93 -2.65 0.32 -7.75
N THR A 94 -1.37 0.46 -8.03
CA THR A 94 -0.30 -0.45 -7.60
C THR A 94 0.52 0.21 -6.50
N LEU A 95 0.80 -0.52 -5.42
CA LEU A 95 1.67 -0.04 -4.33
C LEU A 95 3.06 -0.66 -4.42
N THR A 96 4.11 0.12 -4.22
CA THR A 96 5.46 -0.38 -3.91
C THR A 96 5.87 0.04 -2.50
N THR A 97 6.38 -0.90 -1.70
CA THR A 97 6.83 -0.64 -0.33
C THR A 97 8.34 -0.53 -0.28
N LEU A 98 8.83 0.57 0.30
CA LEU A 98 10.26 0.83 0.49
C LEU A 98 10.65 0.55 1.94
N ASN A 99 11.86 0.02 2.11
CA ASN A 99 12.43 -0.12 3.44
C ASN A 99 12.70 1.28 4.02
N PRO A 100 12.19 1.60 5.23
CA PRO A 100 12.38 2.91 5.85
C PRO A 100 13.86 3.23 6.18
N THR A 101 14.74 2.23 6.17
CA THR A 101 16.19 2.43 6.40
C THR A 101 16.98 2.69 5.11
N TYR A 102 16.33 2.78 3.96
CA TYR A 102 17.00 3.05 2.69
C TYR A 102 17.67 4.41 2.67
N THR A 103 18.83 4.46 2.01
CA THR A 103 19.50 5.70 1.60
C THR A 103 18.73 6.38 0.46
N ALA A 104 19.00 7.66 0.22
CA ALA A 104 18.40 8.38 -0.91
C ALA A 104 18.70 7.72 -2.27
N ALA A 105 19.85 7.08 -2.43
CA ALA A 105 20.21 6.36 -3.66
C ALA A 105 19.34 5.11 -3.87
N GLU A 106 19.05 4.35 -2.80
CA GLU A 106 18.19 3.18 -2.85
C GLU A 106 16.72 3.58 -3.09
N VAL A 107 16.26 4.66 -2.43
CA VAL A 107 14.93 5.25 -2.68
C VAL A 107 14.80 5.64 -4.15
N ARG A 108 15.79 6.36 -4.71
CA ARG A 108 15.79 6.77 -6.13
C ARG A 108 15.75 5.57 -7.06
N HIS A 109 16.55 4.55 -6.77
CA HIS A 109 16.56 3.32 -7.56
C HIS A 109 15.16 2.71 -7.63
N GLN A 110 14.53 2.47 -6.48
CA GLN A 110 13.22 1.83 -6.44
C GLN A 110 12.11 2.71 -7.04
N LEU A 111 12.13 4.03 -6.82
CA LEU A 111 11.17 4.94 -7.43
C LEU A 111 11.29 4.97 -8.96
N THR A 112 12.53 4.92 -9.48
CA THR A 112 12.78 4.89 -10.93
C THR A 112 12.31 3.57 -11.53
N ASP A 113 12.69 2.45 -10.94
CA ASP A 113 12.38 1.11 -11.44
C ASP A 113 10.89 0.80 -11.33
N SER A 114 10.25 1.13 -10.20
CA SER A 114 8.81 0.95 -10.03
C SER A 114 7.98 1.94 -10.84
N GLY A 115 8.54 3.10 -11.20
CA GLY A 115 7.80 4.20 -11.84
C GLY A 115 6.75 4.84 -10.91
N ALA A 116 6.94 4.78 -9.60
CA ALA A 116 6.01 5.40 -8.64
C ALA A 116 5.96 6.92 -8.81
N GLU A 117 4.75 7.48 -8.72
CA GLU A 117 4.45 8.89 -8.97
C GLU A 117 4.18 9.68 -7.68
N VAL A 118 3.79 8.99 -6.62
CA VAL A 118 3.54 9.53 -5.28
C VAL A 118 4.35 8.72 -4.28
N LEU A 119 4.97 9.39 -3.31
CA LEU A 119 5.66 8.75 -2.19
C LEU A 119 5.02 9.18 -0.88
N PHE A 120 4.45 8.22 -0.13
CA PHE A 120 4.05 8.41 1.25
C PHE A 120 5.22 8.08 2.17
N THR A 121 5.50 8.96 3.13
CA THR A 121 6.52 8.73 4.16
C THR A 121 6.17 9.46 5.46
N ILE A 122 6.85 9.14 6.55
CA ILE A 122 6.75 9.88 7.81
C ILE A 122 7.70 11.09 7.83
N ALA A 123 7.42 12.08 8.65
CA ALA A 123 8.23 13.29 8.76
C ALA A 123 9.71 12.99 9.05
N ALA A 124 10.01 11.94 9.81
CA ALA A 124 11.39 11.54 10.13
C ALA A 124 12.24 11.17 8.90
N PHE A 125 11.62 10.74 7.81
CA PHE A 125 12.32 10.34 6.58
C PHE A 125 12.12 11.31 5.42
N GLU A 126 11.50 12.46 5.66
CA GLU A 126 11.18 13.45 4.61
C GLU A 126 12.42 13.88 3.81
N ALA A 127 13.54 14.18 4.47
CA ALA A 127 14.77 14.61 3.79
C ALA A 127 15.29 13.52 2.84
N THR A 128 15.42 12.28 3.32
CA THR A 128 15.85 11.13 2.50
C THR A 128 14.90 10.87 1.33
N ALA A 129 13.59 11.00 1.57
CA ALA A 129 12.56 10.84 0.55
C ALA A 129 12.72 11.89 -0.56
N ARG A 130 12.83 13.17 -0.20
CA ARG A 130 13.02 14.29 -1.16
C ARG A 130 14.29 14.11 -2.00
N ASP A 131 15.41 13.76 -1.37
CA ASP A 131 16.67 13.50 -2.07
C ASP A 131 16.56 12.30 -3.02
N GLY A 132 15.82 11.26 -2.60
CA GLY A 132 15.56 10.07 -3.40
C GLY A 132 14.64 10.33 -4.59
N MET A 133 13.67 11.22 -4.46
CA MET A 133 12.75 11.60 -5.54
C MET A 133 13.42 12.36 -6.67
N ALA A 134 14.53 13.06 -6.40
CA ALA A 134 15.19 13.91 -7.38
C ALA A 134 15.60 13.12 -8.63
N GLY A 135 15.10 13.56 -9.81
CA GLY A 135 15.37 12.94 -11.11
C GLY A 135 14.51 11.69 -11.40
N THR A 136 13.49 11.39 -10.59
CA THR A 136 12.52 10.32 -10.84
C THR A 136 11.19 10.87 -11.37
N ASN A 137 10.25 9.99 -11.69
CA ASN A 137 8.87 10.36 -12.04
C ASN A 137 8.00 10.65 -10.81
N CYS A 138 8.52 10.46 -9.59
CA CYS A 138 7.79 10.72 -8.36
C CYS A 138 7.69 12.24 -8.14
N ARG A 139 6.48 12.79 -8.26
CA ARG A 139 6.21 14.23 -8.24
C ARG A 139 5.53 14.72 -6.96
N GLU A 140 4.97 13.82 -6.18
CA GLU A 140 4.22 14.14 -4.97
C GLU A 140 4.83 13.42 -3.76
N LEU A 141 5.15 14.19 -2.72
CA LEU A 141 5.55 13.67 -1.42
C LEU A 141 4.46 13.93 -0.40
N VAL A 142 3.99 12.89 0.25
CA VAL A 142 2.93 12.95 1.26
C VAL A 142 3.49 12.56 2.61
N ILE A 143 3.43 13.48 3.56
CA ILE A 143 3.79 13.19 4.95
C ILE A 143 2.59 12.54 5.63
N ILE A 144 2.77 11.33 6.15
CA ILE A 144 1.69 10.49 6.70
C ILE A 144 0.97 11.17 7.85
N GLU A 145 1.69 11.92 8.68
CA GLU A 145 1.13 12.69 9.79
C GLU A 145 0.18 13.81 9.33
N ALA A 146 0.28 14.21 8.06
CA ALA A 146 -0.58 15.21 7.42
C ALA A 146 -1.47 14.62 6.31
N MET A 147 -1.58 13.30 6.21
CA MET A 147 -2.29 12.65 5.09
C MET A 147 -3.80 12.94 5.06
N GLN A 148 -4.38 13.51 6.14
CA GLN A 148 -5.78 13.97 6.12
C GLN A 148 -6.04 14.96 4.98
N ALA A 149 -5.04 15.76 4.57
CA ALA A 149 -5.15 16.67 3.42
C ALA A 149 -5.29 15.92 2.08
N TRP A 150 -4.98 14.64 2.06
CA TRP A 150 -5.13 13.74 0.91
C TRP A 150 -6.44 12.96 0.91
N GLN A 151 -7.23 13.04 1.96
CA GLN A 151 -8.56 12.46 1.99
C GLN A 151 -9.54 13.28 1.13
N GLY A 152 -10.53 12.60 0.59
CA GLY A 152 -11.59 13.18 -0.22
C GLY A 152 -12.93 12.52 0.07
N PRO A 153 -13.97 12.81 -0.72
CA PRO A 153 -15.22 12.08 -0.65
C PRO A 153 -14.96 10.58 -0.75
N ALA A 154 -15.51 9.82 0.20
CA ALA A 154 -15.25 8.39 0.29
C ALA A 154 -15.59 7.67 -1.02
N LEU A 155 -14.65 6.91 -1.57
CA LEU A 155 -14.90 6.07 -2.74
C LEU A 155 -15.80 4.89 -2.33
N PRO A 156 -17.07 4.84 -2.77
CA PRO A 156 -18.05 3.92 -2.18
C PRO A 156 -17.76 2.45 -2.51
N ALA A 157 -17.19 2.19 -3.69
CA ALA A 157 -16.83 0.87 -4.18
C ALA A 157 -15.39 0.87 -4.69
N GLN A 158 -14.75 -0.29 -4.66
CA GLN A 158 -13.43 -0.48 -5.26
C GLN A 158 -13.51 -0.27 -6.77
N VAL A 159 -12.51 0.41 -7.32
CA VAL A 159 -12.33 0.48 -8.77
C VAL A 159 -12.14 -0.94 -9.30
N PRO A 160 -12.91 -1.35 -10.33
CA PRO A 160 -12.77 -2.68 -10.92
C PRO A 160 -11.36 -2.93 -11.45
N VAL A 161 -10.82 -4.10 -11.16
CA VAL A 161 -9.51 -4.55 -11.64
C VAL A 161 -9.64 -5.98 -12.18
N ASP A 162 -8.81 -6.34 -13.14
CA ASP A 162 -8.65 -7.70 -13.61
C ASP A 162 -7.73 -8.45 -12.61
N LEU A 163 -8.27 -9.41 -11.88
CA LEU A 163 -7.54 -10.11 -10.81
C LEU A 163 -6.35 -10.91 -11.33
N ASP A 164 -6.37 -11.34 -12.58
CA ASP A 164 -5.29 -12.14 -13.18
C ASP A 164 -4.17 -11.24 -13.73
N ALA A 165 -4.48 -10.02 -14.14
CA ALA A 165 -3.54 -9.12 -14.81
C ALA A 165 -3.09 -7.94 -13.94
N HIS A 166 -3.92 -7.52 -12.96
CA HIS A 166 -3.62 -6.35 -12.15
C HIS A 166 -2.54 -6.64 -11.11
N VAL A 167 -1.42 -5.93 -11.20
CA VAL A 167 -0.39 -5.96 -10.16
C VAL A 167 -0.81 -5.04 -9.03
N PHE A 168 -1.13 -5.63 -7.88
CA PHE A 168 -1.53 -4.88 -6.70
C PHE A 168 -0.33 -4.33 -5.93
N VAL A 169 0.70 -5.16 -5.71
CA VAL A 169 1.86 -4.74 -4.92
C VAL A 169 3.18 -5.16 -5.57
N LEU A 170 4.17 -4.28 -5.48
CA LEU A 170 5.55 -4.46 -5.97
C LEU A 170 6.52 -4.42 -4.78
N PRO A 171 6.65 -5.48 -3.98
CA PRO A 171 7.72 -5.59 -3.00
C PRO A 171 9.06 -5.81 -3.70
N TYR A 172 10.14 -5.34 -3.08
CA TYR A 172 11.50 -5.52 -3.59
C TYR A 172 12.25 -6.54 -2.77
N SER A 173 12.83 -7.51 -3.46
CA SER A 173 13.72 -8.51 -2.83
C SER A 173 15.18 -8.12 -3.03
N SER A 174 16.02 -8.42 -2.04
CA SER A 174 17.46 -8.12 -2.08
C SER A 174 18.23 -8.89 -3.14
N GLY A 175 17.63 -9.82 -3.86
CA GLY A 175 18.24 -10.62 -4.92
C GLY A 175 19.65 -11.17 -4.55
N THR A 176 20.03 -12.32 -5.03
CA THR A 176 21.37 -12.88 -4.79
C THR A 176 22.45 -12.25 -5.67
N THR A 177 22.08 -11.46 -6.67
CA THR A 177 23.02 -10.96 -7.71
C THR A 177 22.62 -9.55 -8.17
N GLY A 178 22.96 -8.51 -7.39
CA GLY A 178 22.82 -7.13 -7.84
C GLY A 178 21.78 -6.29 -7.09
N LEU A 179 21.23 -5.27 -7.76
CA LEU A 179 20.24 -4.37 -7.18
C LEU A 179 18.90 -5.09 -6.86
N PRO A 180 18.17 -4.63 -5.83
CA PRO A 180 16.85 -5.17 -5.53
C PRO A 180 15.93 -5.14 -6.74
N LYS A 181 15.09 -6.18 -6.88
CA LYS A 181 14.16 -6.35 -8.00
C LYS A 181 12.73 -6.37 -7.48
N GLY A 182 11.82 -5.69 -8.18
CA GLY A 182 10.40 -5.71 -7.90
C GLY A 182 9.78 -7.05 -8.26
N VAL A 183 9.00 -7.61 -7.33
CA VAL A 183 8.19 -8.81 -7.54
C VAL A 183 6.76 -8.36 -7.80
N MET A 184 6.21 -8.73 -8.96
CA MET A 184 4.82 -8.39 -9.31
C MET A 184 3.87 -9.39 -8.65
N LEU A 185 3.05 -8.92 -7.72
CA LEU A 185 2.01 -9.71 -7.05
C LEU A 185 0.63 -9.19 -7.46
N SER A 186 -0.15 -10.08 -8.06
CA SER A 186 -1.56 -9.86 -8.41
C SER A 186 -2.51 -10.22 -7.27
#